data_ae87c9d3afd806570b63c0435161379d
#
_entry.id   ae87c9d3afd806570b63c0435161379d
#
_cell.length_a   1.000
_cell.length_b   1.000
_cell.length_c   1.000
_cell.angle_alpha   90.00
_cell.angle_beta   90.00
_cell.angle_gamma   90.00
#
_symmetry.space_group_name_H-M   'P 1'
#
loop_
_entity.id
_entity.type
_entity.pdbx_description
1 polymer ?
#
loop_
_entity_poly.entity_id
_entity_poly.type
_entity_poly.pdbx_seq_one_letter_code
_entity_poly.pdbx_strand_id
1 'polypeptide(L)'
;MSNIKQIYFRPLTFLFILILDFGVSQQYNWSANLRFRARTDKASSVDWQKTSATITETRSRLGLDVLGEYASAKFILQDSRYLGNVENNPGITATTGSPFLHQAYFTFSNLKIPFFDYDFVKIGRFELALGNQRLIAKNNWNNIGRSFEGFLGKNIFLSGELLLMHLFINETMNESHDDKKDVVIDGVYWTKTIPFLAQNSVYDVYFLNFRNMDFLGSENSL
;
A
#
# COMPACT_ATOMS: atom_id res chain seq x y z
N MET A 1 -0.79 19.75 46.60
CA MET A 1 -0.65 18.65 45.64
C MET A 1 -1.71 18.81 44.56
N SER A 2 -1.37 19.41 43.46
CA SER A 2 -2.29 19.70 42.36
C SER A 2 -2.17 18.63 41.28
N ASN A 3 -3.25 17.86 41.09
CA ASN A 3 -3.37 16.89 40.00
C ASN A 3 -3.47 17.62 38.66
N ILE A 4 -2.38 17.64 37.89
CA ILE A 4 -2.41 18.05 36.50
C ILE A 4 -2.97 16.86 35.71
N LYS A 5 -4.25 16.96 35.32
CA LYS A 5 -4.84 16.03 34.35
C LYS A 5 -4.15 16.29 33.00
N GLN A 6 -3.32 15.36 32.55
CA GLN A 6 -2.81 15.35 31.19
C GLN A 6 -3.97 15.18 30.23
N ILE A 7 -4.26 16.22 29.47
CA ILE A 7 -5.20 16.19 28.35
C ILE A 7 -4.47 15.52 27.20
N TYR A 8 -4.70 14.22 27.02
CA TYR A 8 -4.31 13.52 25.79
C TYR A 8 -5.21 14.03 24.64
N PHE A 9 -4.74 15.03 23.92
CA PHE A 9 -5.34 15.42 22.65
C PHE A 9 -5.16 14.26 21.69
N ARG A 10 -6.25 13.53 21.38
CA ARG A 10 -6.21 12.40 20.46
C ARG A 10 -5.89 12.93 19.05
N PRO A 11 -4.83 12.47 18.37
CA PRO A 11 -4.44 12.98 17.05
C PRO A 11 -5.54 12.81 15.99
N LEU A 12 -6.48 11.88 16.22
CA LEU A 12 -7.63 11.66 15.36
C LEU A 12 -8.59 12.87 15.33
N THR A 13 -8.73 13.60 16.44
CA THR A 13 -9.60 14.80 16.53
C THR A 13 -8.99 15.96 15.74
N PHE A 14 -7.67 16.07 15.74
CA PHE A 14 -6.96 17.10 14.97
C PHE A 14 -7.05 16.84 13.46
N LEU A 15 -6.97 15.58 13.05
CA LEU A 15 -7.14 15.16 11.66
C LEU A 15 -8.56 15.47 11.15
N PHE A 16 -9.57 15.26 11.98
CA PHE A 16 -10.97 15.56 11.62
C PHE A 16 -11.25 17.06 11.49
N ILE A 17 -10.63 17.89 12.34
CA ILE A 17 -10.74 19.36 12.27
C ILE A 17 -10.00 19.89 11.02
N LEU A 18 -8.87 19.32 10.64
CA LEU A 18 -8.12 19.73 9.45
C LEU A 18 -8.88 19.46 8.15
N ILE A 19 -9.73 18.43 8.12
CA ILE A 19 -10.61 18.11 6.97
C ILE A 19 -11.78 19.08 6.86
N LEU A 20 -12.24 19.69 7.96
CA LEU A 20 -13.38 20.60 7.98
C LEU A 20 -13.03 22.03 7.59
N ASP A 21 -11.76 22.44 7.67
CA ASP A 21 -11.34 23.83 7.46
C ASP A 21 -10.91 24.18 6.02
N PHE A 22 -10.87 23.19 5.11
CA PHE A 22 -10.66 23.47 3.70
C PHE A 22 -12.00 23.95 3.06
N GLY A 23 -12.30 25.22 3.20
CA GLY A 23 -13.50 25.90 2.70
C GLY A 23 -13.65 25.98 1.18
N VAL A 24 -13.20 24.96 0.46
CA VAL A 24 -13.34 24.79 -1.00
C VAL A 24 -14.29 23.62 -1.24
N SER A 25 -15.12 23.70 -2.25
CA SER A 25 -16.06 22.65 -2.67
C SER A 25 -15.39 21.28 -2.66
N GLN A 26 -15.69 20.46 -1.66
CA GLN A 26 -15.17 19.10 -1.53
C GLN A 26 -16.15 18.13 -2.17
N GLN A 27 -15.62 17.23 -2.99
CA GLN A 27 -16.37 16.13 -3.54
C GLN A 27 -16.05 14.85 -2.79
N TYR A 28 -17.07 14.11 -2.38
CA TYR A 28 -16.95 12.83 -1.68
C TYR A 28 -17.41 11.71 -2.60
N ASN A 29 -16.53 10.75 -2.85
CA ASN A 29 -16.84 9.57 -3.64
C ASN A 29 -16.71 8.31 -2.80
N TRP A 30 -17.80 7.57 -2.69
CA TRP A 30 -17.81 6.27 -2.02
C TRP A 30 -17.63 5.16 -3.03
N SER A 31 -16.92 4.12 -2.64
CA SER A 31 -16.72 2.92 -3.44
C SER A 31 -16.83 1.67 -2.57
N ALA A 32 -17.38 0.60 -3.16
CA ALA A 32 -17.41 -0.71 -2.53
C ALA A 32 -16.91 -1.76 -3.53
N ASN A 33 -16.10 -2.70 -3.06
CA ASN A 33 -15.61 -3.82 -3.87
C ASN A 33 -15.73 -5.10 -3.07
N LEU A 34 -16.40 -6.09 -3.64
CA LEU A 34 -16.51 -7.43 -3.12
C LEU A 34 -15.83 -8.39 -4.08
N ARG A 35 -14.98 -9.27 -3.56
CA ARG A 35 -14.35 -10.35 -4.32
C ARG A 35 -14.60 -11.68 -3.63
N PHE A 36 -15.12 -12.62 -4.41
CA PHE A 36 -15.20 -14.04 -4.04
C PHE A 36 -14.31 -14.81 -5.01
N ARG A 37 -13.46 -15.68 -4.50
CA ARG A 37 -12.58 -16.50 -5.33
C ARG A 37 -12.47 -17.89 -4.74
N ALA A 38 -12.91 -18.90 -5.51
CA ALA A 38 -12.59 -20.29 -5.21
C ALA A 38 -11.24 -20.64 -5.85
N ARG A 39 -10.34 -21.23 -5.08
CA ARG A 39 -9.02 -21.68 -5.52
C ARG A 39 -8.80 -23.10 -5.05
N THR A 40 -8.36 -23.95 -5.98
CA THR A 40 -7.93 -25.31 -5.64
C THR A 40 -6.41 -25.34 -5.74
N ASP A 41 -5.74 -25.50 -4.62
CA ASP A 41 -4.29 -25.66 -4.57
C ASP A 41 -3.96 -27.15 -4.50
N LYS A 42 -3.17 -27.62 -5.48
CA LYS A 42 -2.52 -28.93 -5.39
C LYS A 42 -1.20 -28.72 -4.66
N ALA A 43 -1.04 -29.33 -3.50
CA ALA A 43 0.25 -29.31 -2.82
C ALA A 43 1.30 -29.98 -3.71
N SER A 44 2.28 -29.22 -4.17
CA SER A 44 3.42 -29.69 -4.95
C SER A 44 4.48 -30.34 -4.06
N SER A 45 4.10 -31.30 -3.22
CA SER A 45 5.07 -32.11 -2.51
C SER A 45 5.17 -33.48 -3.17
N VAL A 46 6.35 -34.05 -3.15
CA VAL A 46 6.67 -35.40 -3.64
C VAL A 46 5.86 -36.51 -2.94
N ASP A 47 5.04 -36.14 -1.99
CA ASP A 47 4.17 -37.04 -1.25
C ASP A 47 2.80 -37.16 -1.95
N TRP A 48 2.58 -38.26 -2.61
CA TRP A 48 1.41 -38.62 -3.42
C TRP A 48 0.10 -38.71 -2.63
N GLN A 49 0.14 -38.52 -1.31
CA GLN A 49 -1.04 -38.60 -0.42
C GLN A 49 -1.68 -37.25 -0.10
N LYS A 50 -1.16 -36.13 -0.60
CA LYS A 50 -1.75 -34.82 -0.29
C LYS A 50 -2.94 -34.49 -1.17
N THR A 51 -4.09 -34.48 -0.54
CA THR A 51 -5.38 -34.06 -1.10
C THR A 51 -5.34 -32.61 -1.54
N SER A 52 -5.90 -32.34 -2.73
CA SER A 52 -6.17 -30.96 -3.16
C SER A 52 -7.14 -30.29 -2.20
N ALA A 53 -6.78 -29.12 -1.69
CA ALA A 53 -7.69 -28.33 -0.86
C ALA A 53 -8.32 -27.22 -1.72
N THR A 54 -9.64 -27.12 -1.66
CA THR A 54 -10.35 -25.99 -2.27
C THR A 54 -10.61 -24.95 -1.19
N ILE A 55 -10.14 -23.74 -1.41
CA ILE A 55 -10.29 -22.62 -0.50
C ILE A 55 -11.16 -21.57 -1.18
N THR A 56 -12.11 -21.03 -0.46
CA THR A 56 -12.88 -19.87 -0.89
C THR A 56 -12.35 -18.64 -0.17
N GLU A 57 -11.87 -17.69 -0.93
CA GLU A 57 -11.36 -16.41 -0.43
C GLU A 57 -12.41 -15.32 -0.63
N THR A 58 -12.62 -14.52 0.40
CA THR A 58 -13.46 -13.32 0.31
C THR A 58 -12.64 -12.09 0.65
N ARG A 59 -12.87 -11.00 -0.07
CA ARG A 59 -12.31 -9.69 0.23
C ARG A 59 -13.37 -8.62 0.03
N SER A 60 -13.61 -7.84 1.06
CA SER A 60 -14.49 -6.67 1.05
C SER A 60 -13.65 -5.42 1.21
N ARG A 61 -13.88 -4.40 0.39
CA ARG A 61 -13.26 -3.08 0.50
C ARG A 61 -14.35 -2.02 0.47
N LEU A 62 -14.30 -1.10 1.43
CA LEU A 62 -15.10 0.12 1.45
C LEU A 62 -14.15 1.30 1.35
N GLY A 63 -14.33 2.13 0.34
CA GLY A 63 -13.48 3.28 0.06
C GLY A 63 -14.21 4.60 0.18
N LEU A 64 -13.47 5.63 0.62
CA LEU A 64 -13.87 7.03 0.63
C LEU A 64 -12.74 7.84 0.00
N ASP A 65 -13.05 8.56 -1.07
CA ASP A 65 -12.20 9.60 -1.65
C ASP A 65 -12.79 10.96 -1.30
N VAL A 66 -11.96 11.83 -0.72
CA VAL A 66 -12.25 13.24 -0.45
C VAL A 66 -11.41 14.05 -1.41
N LEU A 67 -12.04 14.74 -2.35
CA LEU A 67 -11.37 15.47 -3.41
C LEU A 67 -11.50 16.97 -3.17
N GLY A 68 -10.38 17.66 -3.09
CA GLY A 68 -10.27 19.11 -3.05
C GLY A 68 -9.38 19.61 -4.19
N GLU A 69 -9.29 20.89 -4.37
CA GLU A 69 -8.53 21.52 -5.47
C GLU A 69 -7.01 21.28 -5.35
N TYR A 70 -6.46 21.46 -4.16
CA TYR A 70 -5.00 21.35 -3.91
C TYR A 70 -4.63 20.12 -3.12
N ALA A 71 -5.59 19.51 -2.45
CA ALA A 71 -5.36 18.34 -1.63
C ALA A 71 -6.52 17.35 -1.74
N SER A 72 -6.20 16.07 -1.69
CA SER A 72 -7.18 14.99 -1.63
C SER A 72 -6.78 13.98 -0.57
N ALA A 73 -7.75 13.22 -0.10
CA ALA A 73 -7.50 12.11 0.82
C ALA A 73 -8.22 10.86 0.32
N LYS A 74 -7.61 9.70 0.55
CA LYS A 74 -8.22 8.40 0.27
C LYS A 74 -8.13 7.49 1.47
N PHE A 75 -9.24 6.84 1.78
CA PHE A 75 -9.34 5.81 2.82
C PHE A 75 -9.94 4.55 2.22
N ILE A 76 -9.33 3.41 2.49
CA ILE A 76 -9.89 2.09 2.13
C ILE A 76 -9.82 1.18 3.35
N LEU A 77 -10.98 0.83 3.88
CA LEU A 77 -11.15 -0.22 4.87
C LEU A 77 -11.28 -1.56 4.14
N GLN A 78 -10.53 -2.55 4.57
CA GLN A 78 -10.53 -3.89 3.97
C GLN A 78 -10.76 -4.96 5.03
N ASP A 79 -11.57 -5.95 4.68
CA ASP A 79 -11.70 -7.23 5.38
C ASP A 79 -11.40 -8.37 4.40
N SER A 80 -10.56 -9.32 4.82
CA SER A 80 -10.16 -10.47 4.00
C SER A 80 -10.30 -11.75 4.80
N ARG A 81 -11.09 -12.69 4.27
CA ARG A 81 -11.43 -13.93 4.95
C ARG A 81 -11.22 -15.14 4.05
N TYR A 82 -10.99 -16.28 4.69
CA TYR A 82 -11.14 -17.58 4.08
C TYR A 82 -12.43 -18.23 4.60
N LEU A 83 -13.15 -18.91 3.71
CA LEU A 83 -14.29 -19.72 4.04
C LEU A 83 -13.89 -21.19 3.85
N GLY A 84 -14.12 -22.02 4.86
CA GLY A 84 -13.78 -23.43 4.85
C GLY A 84 -12.69 -23.81 5.86
N ASN A 85 -12.34 -25.10 5.87
CA ASN A 85 -11.33 -25.63 6.79
C ASN A 85 -9.91 -25.30 6.26
N VAL A 86 -9.16 -24.53 7.04
CA VAL A 86 -7.89 -23.90 6.67
C VAL A 86 -6.69 -24.59 7.32
N GLU A 87 -6.93 -25.45 8.31
CA GLU A 87 -5.91 -25.98 9.23
C GLU A 87 -4.78 -26.79 8.55
N ASN A 88 -5.01 -27.29 7.35
CA ASN A 88 -4.06 -28.17 6.68
C ASN A 88 -3.50 -27.60 5.36
N ASN A 89 -3.63 -26.29 5.11
CA ASN A 89 -3.19 -25.71 3.85
C ASN A 89 -2.00 -24.74 4.06
N PRO A 90 -0.76 -25.16 3.73
CA PRO A 90 0.45 -24.34 3.91
C PRO A 90 0.54 -23.12 2.98
N GLY A 91 -0.37 -23.00 2.01
CA GLY A 91 -0.40 -21.85 1.07
C GLY A 91 -1.28 -20.69 1.52
N ILE A 92 -1.82 -20.72 2.74
CA ILE A 92 -2.71 -19.68 3.23
C ILE A 92 -1.90 -18.61 3.94
N THR A 93 -1.64 -17.54 3.24
CA THR A 93 -0.82 -16.46 3.78
C THR A 93 -1.61 -15.23 4.21
N ALA A 94 -2.94 -15.21 4.07
CA ALA A 94 -3.56 -13.91 4.21
C ALA A 94 -5.06 -13.93 4.60
N THR A 95 -5.34 -14.24 5.86
CA THR A 95 -6.57 -13.75 6.52
C THR A 95 -6.23 -12.57 7.41
N THR A 96 -7.14 -11.62 7.50
CA THR A 96 -7.09 -10.60 8.55
C THR A 96 -8.01 -11.03 9.68
N GLY A 97 -7.53 -10.99 10.93
CA GLY A 97 -8.35 -11.29 12.10
C GLY A 97 -9.50 -10.28 12.28
N SER A 98 -9.35 -9.07 11.76
CA SER A 98 -10.31 -7.96 11.80
C SER A 98 -10.21 -7.08 10.57
N PRO A 99 -11.23 -6.28 10.24
CA PRO A 99 -11.11 -5.23 9.25
C PRO A 99 -9.97 -4.27 9.58
N PHE A 100 -9.23 -3.83 8.56
CA PHE A 100 -8.09 -2.94 8.72
C PHE A 100 -8.04 -1.86 7.65
N LEU A 101 -7.27 -0.82 7.92
CA LEU A 101 -7.07 0.29 7.01
C LEU A 101 -6.02 -0.10 5.96
N HIS A 102 -6.50 -0.51 4.77
CA HIS A 102 -5.64 -0.94 3.67
C HIS A 102 -4.95 0.24 2.98
N GLN A 103 -5.66 1.37 2.83
CA GLN A 103 -5.08 2.61 2.36
C GLN A 103 -5.60 3.79 3.21
N ALA A 104 -4.71 4.71 3.55
CA ALA A 104 -5.01 5.97 4.22
C ALA A 104 -3.91 6.96 3.87
N TYR A 105 -4.18 7.85 2.92
CA TYR A 105 -3.18 8.81 2.48
C TYR A 105 -3.77 10.13 2.03
N PHE A 106 -2.92 11.14 2.07
CA PHE A 106 -3.17 12.44 1.49
C PHE A 106 -2.36 12.61 0.21
N THR A 107 -2.91 13.32 -0.76
CA THR A 107 -2.20 13.75 -1.97
C THR A 107 -2.32 15.26 -2.06
N PHE A 108 -1.20 15.94 -2.19
CA PHE A 108 -1.10 17.36 -2.45
C PHE A 108 -0.71 17.54 -3.92
N SER A 109 -1.49 18.31 -4.66
CA SER A 109 -1.27 18.55 -6.10
C SER A 109 -0.59 19.90 -6.31
N ASN A 110 0.24 19.99 -7.33
CA ASN A 110 0.94 21.22 -7.73
C ASN A 110 1.78 21.84 -6.59
N LEU A 111 2.44 21.00 -5.80
CA LEU A 111 3.25 21.46 -4.68
C LEU A 111 4.57 22.05 -5.17
N LYS A 112 4.74 23.35 -4.98
CA LYS A 112 5.98 24.08 -5.31
C LYS A 112 6.81 24.27 -4.05
N ILE A 113 7.99 23.67 -4.05
CA ILE A 113 9.00 23.93 -3.01
C ILE A 113 10.27 24.46 -3.66
N PRO A 114 11.14 25.21 -2.94
CA PRO A 114 12.38 25.67 -3.51
C PRO A 114 13.17 24.53 -4.17
N PHE A 115 13.54 24.71 -5.43
CA PHE A 115 14.27 23.76 -6.29
C PHE A 115 13.49 22.57 -6.84
N PHE A 116 12.22 22.31 -6.41
CA PHE A 116 11.42 21.19 -6.91
C PHE A 116 9.97 21.59 -7.07
N ASP A 117 9.44 21.38 -8.28
CA ASP A 117 8.01 21.50 -8.56
C ASP A 117 7.43 20.08 -8.67
N TYR A 118 6.60 19.66 -7.73
CA TYR A 118 5.95 18.37 -7.77
C TYR A 118 4.56 18.47 -8.41
N ASP A 119 4.26 17.59 -9.36
CA ASP A 119 2.89 17.38 -9.86
C ASP A 119 1.98 16.94 -8.72
N PHE A 120 2.48 15.99 -7.93
CA PHE A 120 1.86 15.62 -6.67
C PHE A 120 2.88 15.09 -5.65
N VAL A 121 2.47 15.19 -4.41
CA VAL A 121 3.12 14.53 -3.27
C VAL A 121 2.07 13.71 -2.54
N LYS A 122 2.33 12.42 -2.34
CA LYS A 122 1.48 11.49 -1.61
C LYS A 122 2.16 11.08 -0.31
N ILE A 123 1.42 11.12 0.80
CA ILE A 123 1.93 10.78 2.14
C ILE A 123 0.91 9.91 2.86
N GLY A 124 1.35 8.83 3.46
CA GLY A 124 0.55 7.88 4.24
C GLY A 124 0.67 6.46 3.73
N ARG A 125 -0.40 5.66 3.87
CA ARG A 125 -0.46 4.26 3.48
C ARG A 125 -1.18 4.10 2.15
N PHE A 126 -0.49 3.61 1.11
CA PHE A 126 -1.03 3.50 -0.25
C PHE A 126 -0.50 2.29 -1.00
N GLU A 127 -1.28 1.80 -1.97
CA GLU A 127 -0.81 0.83 -2.96
C GLU A 127 0.14 1.52 -3.95
N LEU A 128 1.25 0.86 -4.31
CA LEU A 128 2.18 1.29 -5.34
C LEU A 128 2.53 0.12 -6.26
N ALA A 129 2.57 0.41 -7.55
CA ALA A 129 3.04 -0.51 -8.58
C ALA A 129 3.90 0.26 -9.58
N LEU A 130 5.10 -0.24 -9.86
CA LEU A 130 6.04 0.36 -10.81
C LEU A 130 6.27 -0.57 -12.00
N GLY A 131 6.23 0.02 -13.20
CA GLY A 131 6.43 -0.70 -14.45
C GLY A 131 5.56 -1.95 -14.56
N ASN A 132 6.17 -3.08 -14.87
CA ASN A 132 5.50 -4.38 -14.95
C ASN A 132 5.36 -5.12 -13.61
N GLN A 133 5.49 -4.41 -12.50
CA GLN A 133 5.31 -4.91 -11.14
C GLN A 133 6.28 -6.01 -10.70
N ARG A 134 7.48 -6.08 -11.28
CA ARG A 134 8.48 -7.08 -10.90
C ARG A 134 9.21 -6.76 -9.60
N LEU A 135 9.44 -5.47 -9.32
CA LEU A 135 10.16 -5.01 -8.13
C LEU A 135 9.22 -4.46 -7.08
N ILE A 136 8.40 -3.50 -7.44
CA ILE A 136 7.40 -2.91 -6.56
C ILE A 136 6.01 -3.20 -7.14
N ALA A 137 5.23 -3.97 -6.39
CA ALA A 137 3.92 -4.44 -6.80
C ALA A 137 2.90 -4.30 -5.68
N LYS A 138 1.68 -3.90 -6.02
CA LYS A 138 0.54 -3.88 -5.09
C LYS A 138 -0.01 -5.26 -4.74
N ASN A 139 0.45 -6.30 -5.45
CA ASN A 139 0.12 -7.70 -5.20
C ASN A 139 -1.38 -7.99 -5.02
N ASN A 140 -2.22 -7.36 -5.82
CA ASN A 140 -3.68 -7.44 -5.69
C ASN A 140 -4.27 -8.83 -6.02
N TRP A 141 -3.44 -9.73 -6.58
CA TRP A 141 -3.79 -11.14 -6.71
C TRP A 141 -3.98 -11.77 -5.34
N ASN A 142 -3.13 -11.48 -4.39
CA ASN A 142 -3.24 -11.96 -3.01
C ASN A 142 -4.53 -11.47 -2.35
N ASN A 143 -5.01 -12.21 -1.34
CA ASN A 143 -6.28 -11.87 -0.70
C ASN A 143 -6.20 -10.53 0.05
N ILE A 144 -5.07 -10.22 0.65
CA ILE A 144 -4.85 -8.94 1.32
C ILE A 144 -4.40 -7.86 0.33
N GLY A 145 -3.44 -8.16 -0.54
CA GLY A 145 -2.74 -7.15 -1.33
C GLY A 145 -1.58 -6.53 -0.53
N ARG A 146 -0.87 -5.57 -1.14
CA ARG A 146 0.26 -4.88 -0.52
C ARG A 146 0.05 -3.37 -0.54
N SER A 147 0.26 -2.75 0.60
CA SER A 147 0.34 -1.31 0.76
C SER A 147 1.68 -0.94 1.36
N PHE A 148 2.16 0.25 1.05
CA PHE A 148 3.39 0.83 1.57
C PHE A 148 3.02 2.06 2.39
N GLU A 149 3.75 2.31 3.47
CA GLU A 149 3.65 3.53 4.25
C GLU A 149 4.79 4.46 3.88
N GLY A 150 4.55 5.74 3.74
CA GLY A 150 5.62 6.67 3.47
C GLY A 150 5.25 7.82 2.54
N PHE A 151 6.23 8.18 1.73
CA PHE A 151 6.21 9.34 0.85
C PHE A 151 6.43 8.92 -0.59
N LEU A 152 5.67 9.52 -1.52
CA LEU A 152 5.86 9.42 -2.95
C LEU A 152 5.68 10.79 -3.59
N GLY A 153 6.73 11.34 -4.17
CA GLY A 153 6.70 12.56 -4.97
C GLY A 153 6.78 12.24 -6.45
N LYS A 154 5.97 12.89 -7.27
CA LYS A 154 6.00 12.81 -8.73
C LYS A 154 6.35 14.16 -9.32
N ASN A 155 7.23 14.15 -10.32
CA ASN A 155 7.58 15.30 -11.15
C ASN A 155 7.74 14.90 -12.61
N ILE A 156 7.74 15.84 -13.51
CA ILE A 156 8.11 15.65 -14.91
C ILE A 156 9.56 16.04 -15.11
N PHE A 157 10.37 15.10 -15.56
CA PHE A 157 11.78 15.29 -15.84
C PHE A 157 12.16 14.71 -17.20
N LEU A 158 12.81 15.48 -18.05
CA LEU A 158 13.21 15.10 -19.41
C LEU A 158 12.05 14.51 -20.25
N SER A 159 10.86 15.09 -20.11
CA SER A 159 9.61 14.63 -20.75
C SER A 159 9.21 13.20 -20.36
N GLY A 160 9.69 12.71 -19.22
CA GLY A 160 9.28 11.47 -18.58
C GLY A 160 8.76 11.74 -17.17
N GLU A 161 8.15 10.74 -16.56
CA GLU A 161 7.70 10.82 -15.17
C GLU A 161 8.84 10.42 -14.23
N LEU A 162 9.17 11.28 -13.28
CA LEU A 162 10.14 11.03 -12.21
C LEU A 162 9.39 10.83 -10.90
N LEU A 163 9.62 9.70 -10.25
CA LEU A 163 9.12 9.39 -8.92
C LEU A 163 10.27 9.36 -7.92
N LEU A 164 10.08 10.06 -6.81
CA LEU A 164 10.94 9.99 -5.63
C LEU A 164 10.16 9.30 -4.52
N MET A 165 10.75 8.34 -3.84
CA MET A 165 10.05 7.55 -2.84
C MET A 165 10.88 7.23 -1.61
N HIS A 166 10.20 7.23 -0.48
CA HIS A 166 10.67 6.71 0.79
C HIS A 166 9.53 5.91 1.39
N LEU A 167 9.67 4.59 1.43
CA LEU A 167 8.59 3.66 1.71
C LEU A 167 9.00 2.68 2.80
N PHE A 168 8.09 2.43 3.73
CA PHE A 168 8.17 1.36 4.71
C PHE A 168 7.32 0.19 4.23
N ILE A 169 7.88 -1.02 4.29
CA ILE A 169 7.13 -2.26 4.12
C ILE A 169 6.81 -2.77 5.51
N ASN A 170 5.54 -2.69 5.89
CA ASN A 170 5.07 -3.33 7.10
C ASN A 170 4.50 -4.70 6.73
N GLU A 171 5.23 -5.77 7.02
CA GLU A 171 4.82 -7.13 6.61
C GLU A 171 3.92 -7.83 7.63
N THR A 172 3.94 -7.46 8.89
CA THR A 172 3.16 -8.12 9.93
C THR A 172 2.28 -7.16 10.70
N MET A 173 0.97 -7.37 10.62
CA MET A 173 -0.02 -6.63 11.40
C MET A 173 -0.04 -7.01 12.89
N ASN A 174 0.70 -8.02 13.30
CA ASN A 174 0.65 -8.61 14.64
C ASN A 174 1.90 -8.37 15.49
N GLU A 175 2.92 -7.72 14.97
CA GLU A 175 4.12 -7.45 15.76
C GLU A 175 4.00 -6.13 16.52
N SER A 176 4.31 -6.19 17.82
CA SER A 176 4.56 -5.01 18.64
C SER A 176 5.61 -4.15 17.93
N HIS A 177 5.39 -2.85 17.90
CA HIS A 177 6.28 -1.83 17.32
C HIS A 177 7.74 -2.04 17.77
N ASP A 178 8.46 -2.93 17.10
CA ASP A 178 9.91 -3.00 17.20
C ASP A 178 10.49 -2.31 15.96
N ASP A 179 10.75 -1.02 16.10
CA ASP A 179 11.26 -0.11 15.06
C ASP A 179 12.56 -0.58 14.39
N LYS A 180 13.15 -1.66 14.88
CA LYS A 180 14.42 -2.19 14.38
C LYS A 180 14.30 -3.12 13.19
N LYS A 181 13.08 -3.54 12.83
CA LYS A 181 12.85 -4.56 11.79
C LYS A 181 12.16 -4.03 10.53
N ASP A 182 11.87 -2.73 10.45
CA ASP A 182 11.20 -2.17 9.29
C ASP A 182 12.09 -2.22 8.04
N VAL A 183 11.59 -2.84 6.99
CA VAL A 183 12.21 -2.77 5.67
C VAL A 183 11.86 -1.46 5.02
N VAL A 184 12.89 -0.70 4.65
CA VAL A 184 12.75 0.61 4.03
C VAL A 184 13.23 0.57 2.59
N ILE A 185 12.47 1.19 1.69
CA ILE A 185 12.83 1.39 0.30
C ILE A 185 13.01 2.88 0.05
N ASP A 186 14.23 3.31 -0.24
CA ASP A 186 14.51 4.63 -0.78
C ASP A 186 14.71 4.51 -2.28
N GLY A 187 14.06 5.35 -3.08
CA GLY A 187 14.14 5.16 -4.51
C GLY A 187 13.89 6.36 -5.37
N VAL A 188 14.50 6.29 -6.54
CA VAL A 188 14.24 7.14 -7.70
C VAL A 188 13.83 6.23 -8.85
N TYR A 189 12.73 6.55 -9.49
CA TYR A 189 12.22 5.83 -10.64
C TYR A 189 11.82 6.82 -11.72
N TRP A 190 12.35 6.66 -12.93
CA TRP A 190 12.02 7.47 -14.08
C TRP A 190 11.48 6.59 -15.19
N THR A 191 10.36 6.99 -15.77
CA THR A 191 9.72 6.26 -16.87
C THR A 191 9.37 7.19 -18.01
N LYS A 192 9.58 6.70 -19.24
CA LYS A 192 9.27 7.46 -20.45
C LYS A 192 8.87 6.55 -21.59
N THR A 193 7.83 6.94 -22.32
CA THR A 193 7.45 6.32 -23.60
C THR A 193 8.22 6.97 -24.74
N ILE A 194 8.93 6.17 -25.55
CA ILE A 194 9.70 6.63 -26.69
C ILE A 194 9.10 6.01 -27.96
N PRO A 195 8.27 6.76 -28.71
CA PRO A 195 7.44 6.20 -29.77
C PRO A 195 8.22 5.80 -31.02
N PHE A 196 9.45 6.34 -31.25
CA PHE A 196 10.18 6.11 -32.48
C PHE A 196 11.03 4.84 -32.52
N LEU A 197 11.32 4.20 -31.36
CA LEU A 197 12.15 2.99 -31.31
C LEU A 197 11.37 1.70 -31.54
N ALA A 198 10.13 1.66 -31.09
CA ALA A 198 9.12 0.67 -31.40
C ALA A 198 7.77 1.23 -30.95
N GLN A 199 6.67 0.80 -31.54
CA GLN A 199 5.36 1.28 -31.15
C GLN A 199 5.15 1.07 -29.65
N ASN A 200 5.03 2.17 -28.88
CA ASN A 200 4.79 2.17 -27.42
C ASN A 200 5.88 1.56 -26.54
N SER A 201 7.16 1.66 -26.93
CA SER A 201 8.25 1.27 -26.05
C SER A 201 8.32 2.15 -24.82
N VAL A 202 8.29 1.54 -23.63
CA VAL A 202 8.44 2.20 -22.35
C VAL A 202 9.81 1.87 -21.77
N TYR A 203 10.53 2.90 -21.35
CA TYR A 203 11.83 2.79 -20.71
C TYR A 203 11.70 3.16 -19.25
N ASP A 204 12.16 2.27 -18.39
CA ASP A 204 12.19 2.46 -16.96
C ASP A 204 13.65 2.48 -16.51
N VAL A 205 14.06 3.57 -15.85
CA VAL A 205 15.36 3.70 -15.19
C VAL A 205 15.13 3.93 -13.73
N TYR A 206 15.78 3.17 -12.86
CA TYR A 206 15.55 3.28 -11.43
C TYR A 206 16.80 3.01 -10.61
N PHE A 207 16.83 3.62 -9.45
CA PHE A 207 17.73 3.30 -8.35
C PHE A 207 16.87 3.04 -7.12
N LEU A 208 16.95 1.84 -6.56
CA LEU A 208 16.22 1.43 -5.37
C LEU A 208 17.22 0.91 -4.34
N ASN A 209 17.21 1.51 -3.16
CA ASN A 209 17.98 1.07 -2.02
C ASN A 209 17.06 0.43 -1.00
N PHE A 210 17.27 -0.86 -0.75
CA PHE A 210 16.52 -1.63 0.24
C PHE A 210 17.38 -1.74 1.49
N ARG A 211 16.85 -1.32 2.61
CA ARG A 211 17.49 -1.44 3.93
C ARG A 211 16.77 -2.49 4.77
N ASN A 212 17.52 -3.21 5.61
CA ASN A 212 17.02 -4.24 6.53
C ASN A 212 16.36 -5.46 5.85
N MET A 213 16.75 -5.78 4.61
CA MET A 213 16.22 -6.94 3.87
C MET A 213 16.53 -8.29 4.51
N ASP A 214 17.57 -8.36 5.35
CA ASP A 214 17.99 -9.59 6.03
C ASP A 214 16.90 -10.17 6.94
N PHE A 215 15.99 -9.32 7.41
CA PHE A 215 14.83 -9.74 8.20
C PHE A 215 13.76 -10.45 7.38
N LEU A 216 13.66 -10.20 6.07
CA LEU A 216 12.70 -10.90 5.21
C LEU A 216 13.08 -12.36 4.95
N GLY A 217 14.36 -12.71 5.08
CA GLY A 217 14.89 -14.06 4.85
C GLY A 217 14.87 -14.96 6.07
N SER A 218 14.86 -14.41 7.28
CA SER A 218 15.01 -15.19 8.53
C SER A 218 13.72 -15.88 9.00
N GLU A 219 12.54 -15.41 8.55
CA GLU A 219 11.25 -16.00 8.96
C GLU A 219 10.83 -17.23 8.12
N ASN A 220 11.51 -17.48 6.99
CA ASN A 220 11.23 -18.65 6.16
C ASN A 220 12.07 -19.89 6.52
N SER A 221 12.83 -19.85 7.62
CA SER A 221 13.71 -20.94 8.08
C SER A 221 13.27 -21.62 9.37
N LEU A 222 12.00 -21.48 9.75
CA LEU A 222 11.41 -22.23 10.86
C LEU A 222 10.24 -23.11 10.40
#